data_ac81322f659b5fc13feca2847db73dfd
#
_entry.id   ac81322f659b5fc13feca2847db73dfd
#
_cell.length_a   1.000
_cell.length_b   1.000
_cell.length_c   1.000
_cell.angle_alpha   90.00
_cell.angle_beta   90.00
_cell.angle_gamma   90.00
#
_symmetry.space_group_name_H-M   'P 1'
#
loop_
_entity.id
_entity.type
_entity.pdbx_description
1 polymer ?
#
loop_
_entity_poly.entity_id
_entity_poly.type
_entity_poly.pdbx_seq_one_letter_code
_entity_poly.pdbx_strand_id
1 'polypeptide(L)'
;MSPVIECHNLKTAYLPSLQRPILNGISCQIHHGEFVALLGLNGAGKSTLLRSLVGLVPLERGSVNINGVPVNPRTLPQIRRDIGMLFQGGGLIRQLPAIDNVLCGKLGTRTAWQTMFGFPKHDRRQALEILEQLGLKAQAYQKTSLLSGGQQQRVAIARALIQSPQILLADEPITGLDVMACKQVMDTLSQLHSQQGITIVTVLHDLGIAAEYAQRAIVLDAGRVVYDGVCENLQAQFSGMRG
;
A
#
# COMPACT_ATOMS: atom_id res chain seq x y z
N MET A 1 12.12 -13.72 14.21
CA MET A 1 12.52 -12.72 13.18
C MET A 1 12.10 -11.36 13.67
N SER A 2 12.92 -10.32 13.51
CA SER A 2 12.52 -8.96 13.88
C SER A 2 11.43 -8.45 12.93
N PRO A 3 10.42 -7.73 13.43
CA PRO A 3 9.36 -7.18 12.61
C PRO A 3 9.88 -6.08 11.66
N VAL A 4 9.29 -5.99 10.49
CA VAL A 4 9.59 -4.94 9.50
C VAL A 4 8.75 -3.68 9.76
N ILE A 5 7.55 -3.84 10.32
CA ILE A 5 6.70 -2.77 10.79
C ILE A 5 6.33 -3.05 12.24
N GLU A 6 6.57 -2.09 13.12
CA GLU A 6 6.12 -2.12 14.51
C GLU A 6 5.28 -0.90 14.82
N CYS A 7 4.10 -1.12 15.35
CA CYS A 7 3.19 -0.09 15.82
C CYS A 7 2.97 -0.24 17.31
N HIS A 8 3.21 0.81 18.07
CA HIS A 8 3.01 0.81 19.52
C HIS A 8 2.02 1.91 19.92
N ASN A 9 0.83 1.52 20.38
CA ASN A 9 -0.19 2.37 20.96
C ASN A 9 -0.50 3.62 20.11
N LEU A 10 -0.69 3.44 18.80
CA LEU A 10 -0.92 4.54 17.86
C LEU A 10 -2.24 5.23 18.14
N LYS A 11 -2.22 6.55 18.32
CA LYS A 11 -3.38 7.37 18.54
C LYS A 11 -3.29 8.66 17.72
N THR A 12 -4.37 8.97 16.98
CA THR A 12 -4.53 10.25 16.30
C THR A 12 -5.23 11.26 17.21
N ALA A 13 -5.21 12.54 16.82
CA ALA A 13 -5.98 13.56 17.49
C ALA A 13 -7.47 13.22 17.53
N TYR A 14 -8.15 13.70 18.55
CA TYR A 14 -9.60 13.55 18.70
C TYR A 14 -10.34 14.29 17.59
N LEU A 15 -11.30 13.62 16.97
CA LEU A 15 -12.17 14.19 15.93
C LEU A 15 -13.56 14.39 16.49
N PRO A 16 -14.03 15.65 16.65
CA PRO A 16 -15.36 15.94 17.20
C PRO A 16 -16.51 15.29 16.42
N SER A 17 -16.40 15.22 15.09
CA SER A 17 -17.40 14.60 14.21
C SER A 17 -17.60 13.10 14.44
N LEU A 18 -16.57 12.40 14.93
CA LEU A 18 -16.62 10.97 15.26
C LEU A 18 -16.74 10.71 16.76
N GLN A 19 -16.66 11.75 17.60
CA GLN A 19 -16.58 11.67 19.06
C GLN A 19 -15.47 10.73 19.57
N ARG A 20 -14.41 10.51 18.77
CA ARG A 20 -13.25 9.67 19.08
C ARG A 20 -12.07 10.00 18.16
N PRO A 21 -10.83 9.60 18.51
CA PRO A 21 -9.72 9.57 17.54
C PRO A 21 -10.00 8.54 16.45
N ILE A 22 -9.40 8.71 15.26
CA ILE A 22 -9.50 7.72 14.17
C ILE A 22 -8.72 6.46 14.55
N LEU A 23 -7.47 6.60 15.01
CA LEU A 23 -6.70 5.52 15.61
C LEU A 23 -6.76 5.70 17.13
N ASN A 24 -7.05 4.60 17.85
CA ASN A 24 -7.32 4.64 19.28
C ASN A 24 -6.57 3.53 20.03
N GLY A 25 -5.24 3.58 19.98
CA GLY A 25 -4.38 2.64 20.69
C GLY A 25 -4.04 1.39 19.86
N ILE A 26 -3.74 1.56 18.56
CA ILE A 26 -3.34 0.45 17.70
C ILE A 26 -1.93 0.00 18.03
N SER A 27 -1.77 -1.29 18.31
CA SER A 27 -0.49 -1.98 18.42
C SER A 27 -0.53 -3.22 17.54
N CYS A 28 0.45 -3.37 16.65
CA CYS A 28 0.61 -4.55 15.80
C CYS A 28 2.06 -4.64 15.32
N GLN A 29 2.46 -5.82 14.88
CA GLN A 29 3.77 -6.09 14.29
C GLN A 29 3.55 -6.82 12.97
N ILE A 30 4.33 -6.50 11.94
CA ILE A 30 4.33 -7.19 10.65
C ILE A 30 5.75 -7.61 10.35
N HIS A 31 5.94 -8.87 9.95
CA HIS A 31 7.24 -9.45 9.69
C HIS A 31 7.60 -9.40 8.20
N HIS A 32 8.90 -9.53 7.92
CA HIS A 32 9.38 -9.63 6.54
C HIS A 32 8.72 -10.79 5.80
N GLY A 33 8.31 -10.53 4.55
CA GLY A 33 7.71 -11.54 3.71
C GLY A 33 6.29 -11.95 4.16
N GLU A 34 5.57 -11.16 4.94
CA GLU A 34 4.13 -11.37 5.18
C GLU A 34 3.28 -10.68 4.11
N PHE A 35 2.19 -11.35 3.72
CA PHE A 35 1.09 -10.71 2.99
C PHE A 35 -0.09 -10.55 3.96
N VAL A 36 -0.32 -9.32 4.42
CA VAL A 36 -1.31 -9.00 5.45
C VAL A 36 -2.49 -8.26 4.84
N ALA A 37 -3.70 -8.76 5.07
CA ALA A 37 -4.94 -8.06 4.77
C ALA A 37 -5.38 -7.20 5.96
N LEU A 38 -5.56 -5.89 5.72
CA LEU A 38 -6.12 -4.96 6.70
C LEU A 38 -7.62 -4.80 6.43
N LEU A 39 -8.43 -5.31 7.31
CA LEU A 39 -9.88 -5.41 7.16
C LEU A 39 -10.62 -4.53 8.19
N GLY A 40 -11.93 -4.36 7.99
CA GLY A 40 -12.82 -3.60 8.88
C GLY A 40 -13.80 -2.72 8.12
N LEU A 41 -14.80 -2.21 8.81
CA LEU A 41 -15.82 -1.33 8.22
C LEU A 41 -15.25 0.00 7.75
N ASN A 42 -16.04 0.73 6.94
CA ASN A 42 -15.69 2.08 6.53
C ASN A 42 -15.56 2.97 7.77
N GLY A 43 -14.50 3.81 7.80
CA GLY A 43 -14.21 4.65 8.97
C GLY A 43 -13.53 3.92 10.15
N ALA A 44 -13.19 2.63 10.05
CA ALA A 44 -12.48 1.89 11.10
C ALA A 44 -11.03 2.36 11.32
N GLY A 45 -10.45 3.15 10.38
CA GLY A 45 -9.11 3.69 10.51
C GLY A 45 -8.04 3.04 9.62
N LYS A 46 -8.41 2.11 8.71
CA LYS A 46 -7.50 1.35 7.85
C LYS A 46 -6.54 2.23 7.03
N SER A 47 -7.09 3.11 6.19
CA SER A 47 -6.29 4.04 5.37
C SER A 47 -5.49 5.03 6.23
N THR A 48 -6.03 5.42 7.38
CA THR A 48 -5.34 6.28 8.34
C THR A 48 -4.12 5.58 8.93
N LEU A 49 -4.25 4.29 9.28
CA LEU A 49 -3.14 3.46 9.74
C LEU A 49 -2.05 3.39 8.66
N LEU A 50 -2.37 2.98 7.42
CA LEU A 50 -1.37 2.92 6.34
C LEU A 50 -0.66 4.26 6.11
N ARG A 51 -1.40 5.36 6.12
CA ARG A 51 -0.84 6.71 5.93
C ARG A 51 0.02 7.16 7.10
N SER A 52 -0.27 6.72 8.32
CA SER A 52 0.56 7.04 9.49
C SER A 52 1.92 6.34 9.45
N LEU A 53 2.01 5.13 8.85
CA LEU A 53 3.27 4.40 8.70
C LEU A 53 4.30 5.17 7.85
N VAL A 54 3.84 5.98 6.90
CA VAL A 54 4.69 6.80 6.03
C VAL A 54 4.69 8.29 6.42
N GLY A 55 4.16 8.61 7.61
CA GLY A 55 4.14 9.96 8.16
C GLY A 55 3.27 10.96 7.38
N LEU A 56 2.22 10.49 6.68
CA LEU A 56 1.24 11.34 6.02
C LEU A 56 0.10 11.76 6.96
N VAL A 57 -0.11 11.02 8.04
CA VAL A 57 -1.04 11.34 9.12
C VAL A 57 -0.25 11.47 10.41
N PRO A 58 -0.33 12.62 11.09
CA PRO A 58 0.37 12.82 12.36
C PRO A 58 -0.27 11.97 13.46
N LEU A 59 0.57 11.42 14.33
CA LEU A 59 0.16 10.73 15.54
C LEU A 59 0.24 11.69 16.73
N GLU A 60 -0.77 11.65 17.59
CA GLU A 60 -0.75 12.36 18.88
C GLU A 60 0.05 11.58 19.92
N ARG A 61 -0.06 10.24 19.88
CA ARG A 61 0.66 9.31 20.77
C ARG A 61 1.03 8.05 20.04
N GLY A 62 1.99 7.33 20.62
CA GLY A 62 2.52 6.10 20.10
C GLY A 62 3.74 6.29 19.21
N SER A 63 4.27 5.19 18.69
CA SER A 63 5.44 5.18 17.82
C SER A 63 5.31 4.13 16.74
N VAL A 64 5.93 4.41 15.61
CA VAL A 64 6.08 3.47 14.49
C VAL A 64 7.56 3.26 14.25
N ASN A 65 7.98 2.00 14.11
CA ASN A 65 9.31 1.65 13.61
C ASN A 65 9.15 0.89 12.28
N ILE A 66 10.00 1.23 11.31
CA ILE A 66 10.11 0.54 10.02
C ILE A 66 11.54 0.04 9.89
N ASN A 67 11.73 -1.27 9.71
CA ASN A 67 13.06 -1.90 9.70
C ASN A 67 13.91 -1.52 10.93
N GLY A 68 13.27 -1.40 12.11
CA GLY A 68 13.93 -0.95 13.35
C GLY A 68 14.23 0.56 13.41
N VAL A 69 13.88 1.34 12.38
CA VAL A 69 14.10 2.79 12.33
C VAL A 69 12.82 3.51 12.76
N PRO A 70 12.86 4.40 13.78
CA PRO A 70 11.67 5.14 14.21
C PRO A 70 11.23 6.15 13.16
N VAL A 71 9.91 6.20 12.91
CA VAL A 71 9.29 7.14 11.96
C VAL A 71 9.22 8.52 12.58
N ASN A 72 10.01 9.46 12.07
CA ASN A 72 10.02 10.87 12.47
C ASN A 72 10.46 11.75 11.29
N PRO A 73 10.36 13.08 11.36
CA PRO A 73 10.70 13.96 10.24
C PRO A 73 12.11 13.79 9.67
N ARG A 74 13.09 13.34 10.47
CA ARG A 74 14.48 13.14 10.03
C ARG A 74 14.66 11.82 9.27
N THR A 75 13.94 10.78 9.66
CA THR A 75 14.06 9.42 9.09
C THR A 75 13.07 9.16 7.95
N LEU A 76 11.99 9.94 7.85
CA LEU A 76 10.97 9.80 6.81
C LEU A 76 11.51 9.72 5.38
N PRO A 77 12.50 10.54 4.94
CA PRO A 77 13.03 10.44 3.58
C PRO A 77 13.66 9.08 3.27
N GLN A 78 14.32 8.47 4.25
CA GLN A 78 14.88 7.13 4.13
C GLN A 78 13.77 6.07 4.12
N ILE A 79 12.87 6.10 5.09
CA ILE A 79 11.77 5.15 5.25
C ILE A 79 10.89 5.10 4.00
N ARG A 80 10.58 6.26 3.39
CA ARG A 80 9.77 6.35 2.17
C ARG A 80 10.44 5.75 0.94
N ARG A 81 11.74 5.48 0.96
CA ARG A 81 12.43 4.74 -0.12
C ARG A 81 12.20 3.25 -0.01
N ASP A 82 12.08 2.75 1.22
CA ASP A 82 11.89 1.32 1.50
C ASP A 82 10.42 0.91 1.36
N ILE A 83 9.50 1.88 1.28
CA ILE A 83 8.06 1.66 1.20
C ILE A 83 7.51 2.15 -0.13
N GLY A 84 6.91 1.25 -0.91
CA GLY A 84 6.02 1.59 -2.00
C GLY A 84 4.60 1.82 -1.48
N MET A 85 3.93 2.89 -1.90
CA MET A 85 2.54 3.13 -1.50
C MET A 85 1.63 3.25 -2.71
N LEU A 86 0.58 2.43 -2.71
CA LEU A 86 -0.56 2.50 -3.63
C LEU A 86 -1.69 3.25 -2.93
N PHE A 87 -2.02 4.42 -3.44
CA PHE A 87 -3.15 5.19 -2.94
C PHE A 87 -4.45 4.72 -3.58
N GLN A 88 -5.54 4.86 -2.88
CA GLN A 88 -6.89 4.65 -3.42
C GLN A 88 -7.07 5.43 -4.73
N GLY A 89 -7.60 4.79 -5.77
CA GLY A 89 -7.71 5.36 -7.10
C GLY A 89 -6.38 5.54 -7.85
N GLY A 90 -5.29 4.90 -7.40
CA GLY A 90 -3.98 4.88 -8.05
C GLY A 90 -3.17 6.18 -7.93
N GLY A 91 -3.80 7.34 -7.74
CA GLY A 91 -3.13 8.64 -7.62
C GLY A 91 -2.25 9.02 -8.82
N LEU A 92 -2.60 8.58 -10.03
CA LEU A 92 -1.85 8.83 -11.26
C LEU A 92 -2.15 10.22 -11.84
N ILE A 93 -1.16 10.80 -12.50
CA ILE A 93 -1.33 12.02 -13.29
C ILE A 93 -1.91 11.62 -14.64
N ARG A 94 -3.21 11.84 -14.82
CA ARG A 94 -3.99 11.30 -15.95
C ARG A 94 -3.51 11.74 -17.33
N GLN A 95 -2.91 12.93 -17.44
CA GLN A 95 -2.40 13.49 -18.69
C GLN A 95 -1.03 12.95 -19.10
N LEU A 96 -0.29 12.37 -18.14
CA LEU A 96 1.03 11.80 -18.42
C LEU A 96 0.91 10.37 -18.98
N PRO A 97 1.87 9.98 -19.86
CA PRO A 97 2.08 8.58 -20.23
C PRO A 97 2.31 7.67 -19.03
N ALA A 98 2.02 6.38 -19.19
CA ALA A 98 2.25 5.38 -18.14
C ALA A 98 3.70 5.39 -17.65
N ILE A 99 4.67 5.41 -18.56
CA ILE A 99 6.10 5.44 -18.22
C ILE A 99 6.47 6.66 -17.38
N ASP A 100 5.93 7.84 -17.68
CA ASP A 100 6.26 9.07 -16.95
C ASP A 100 5.59 9.06 -15.56
N ASN A 101 4.40 8.44 -15.41
CA ASN A 101 3.82 8.16 -14.10
C ASN A 101 4.70 7.23 -13.26
N VAL A 102 5.27 6.18 -13.87
CA VAL A 102 6.20 5.28 -13.18
C VAL A 102 7.44 6.06 -12.73
N LEU A 103 8.03 6.87 -13.60
CA LEU A 103 9.21 7.68 -13.31
C LEU A 103 8.97 8.69 -12.17
N CYS A 104 7.74 9.18 -11.98
CA CYS A 104 7.41 10.01 -10.81
C CYS A 104 7.71 9.31 -9.47
N GLY A 105 7.72 7.97 -9.43
CA GLY A 105 8.16 7.22 -8.25
C GLY A 105 9.60 7.49 -7.85
N LYS A 106 10.48 7.91 -8.75
CA LYS A 106 11.88 8.28 -8.47
C LYS A 106 12.06 9.67 -7.89
N LEU A 107 11.05 10.54 -7.90
CA LEU A 107 11.19 11.94 -7.48
C LEU A 107 11.66 12.08 -6.03
N GLY A 108 11.26 11.18 -5.14
CA GLY A 108 11.72 11.17 -3.75
C GLY A 108 13.20 10.78 -3.57
N THR A 109 13.86 10.25 -4.59
CA THR A 109 15.27 9.82 -4.56
C THR A 109 16.19 10.69 -5.42
N ARG A 110 15.64 11.67 -6.13
CA ARG A 110 16.36 12.55 -7.04
C ARG A 110 16.31 14.00 -6.56
N THR A 111 17.36 14.76 -6.84
CA THR A 111 17.35 16.21 -6.64
C THR A 111 16.59 16.91 -7.77
N ALA A 112 16.04 18.10 -7.52
CA ALA A 112 15.35 18.90 -8.53
C ALA A 112 16.21 19.14 -9.78
N TRP A 113 17.50 19.36 -9.62
CA TRP A 113 18.46 19.51 -10.72
C TRP A 113 18.58 18.26 -11.61
N GLN A 114 18.51 17.07 -11.02
CA GLN A 114 18.61 15.80 -11.76
C GLN A 114 17.36 15.52 -12.62
N THR A 115 16.23 16.12 -12.29
CA THR A 115 14.95 15.92 -12.99
C THR A 115 14.59 17.09 -13.91
N MET A 116 15.28 18.24 -13.81
CA MET A 116 14.99 19.44 -14.60
C MET A 116 15.17 19.22 -16.12
N PHE A 117 16.10 18.35 -16.52
CA PHE A 117 16.34 17.96 -17.92
C PHE A 117 15.72 16.60 -18.29
N GLY A 118 14.76 16.13 -17.50
CA GLY A 118 14.11 14.83 -17.66
C GLY A 118 14.82 13.68 -16.92
N PHE A 119 14.21 12.51 -16.94
CA PHE A 119 14.75 11.33 -16.28
C PHE A 119 15.90 10.70 -17.10
N PRO A 120 16.97 10.20 -16.45
CA PRO A 120 18.07 9.51 -17.11
C PRO A 120 17.59 8.31 -17.93
N LYS A 121 18.34 7.96 -18.99
CA LYS A 121 18.04 6.79 -19.85
C LYS A 121 17.93 5.48 -19.05
N HIS A 122 18.75 5.31 -18.01
CA HIS A 122 18.69 4.15 -17.12
C HIS A 122 17.34 4.05 -16.41
N ASP A 123 16.83 5.15 -15.82
CA ASP A 123 15.54 5.15 -15.13
C ASP A 123 14.39 4.85 -16.10
N ARG A 124 14.43 5.41 -17.32
CA ARG A 124 13.44 5.11 -18.37
C ARG A 124 13.45 3.63 -18.77
N ARG A 125 14.63 3.03 -18.88
CA ARG A 125 14.77 1.60 -19.16
C ARG A 125 14.18 0.76 -18.03
N GLN A 126 14.52 1.06 -16.78
CA GLN A 126 13.97 0.38 -15.61
C GLN A 126 12.43 0.51 -15.56
N ALA A 127 11.87 1.70 -15.85
CA ALA A 127 10.44 1.89 -15.89
C ALA A 127 9.76 1.04 -16.98
N LEU A 128 10.37 0.91 -18.15
CA LEU A 128 9.88 0.05 -19.23
C LEU A 128 9.93 -1.45 -18.85
N GLU A 129 11.01 -1.88 -18.22
CA GLU A 129 11.17 -3.26 -17.75
C GLU A 129 10.09 -3.62 -16.72
N ILE A 130 9.81 -2.72 -15.76
CA ILE A 130 8.73 -2.93 -14.78
C ILE A 130 7.35 -2.95 -15.47
N LEU A 131 7.08 -2.03 -16.40
CA LEU A 131 5.82 -2.03 -17.15
C LEU A 131 5.66 -3.31 -18.00
N GLU A 132 6.74 -3.83 -18.58
CA GLU A 132 6.74 -5.09 -19.32
C GLU A 132 6.43 -6.28 -18.40
N GLN A 133 7.05 -6.36 -17.22
CA GLN A 133 6.76 -7.38 -16.20
C GLN A 133 5.29 -7.37 -15.77
N LEU A 134 4.67 -6.19 -15.74
CA LEU A 134 3.25 -6.02 -15.41
C LEU A 134 2.31 -6.12 -16.63
N GLY A 135 2.81 -6.55 -17.79
CA GLY A 135 2.02 -6.73 -19.01
C GLY A 135 1.53 -5.43 -19.66
N LEU A 136 2.26 -4.31 -19.46
CA LEU A 136 1.89 -2.97 -19.93
C LEU A 136 2.88 -2.37 -20.93
N LYS A 137 3.76 -3.19 -21.53
CA LYS A 137 4.77 -2.71 -22.50
C LYS A 137 4.15 -1.91 -23.65
N ALA A 138 3.06 -2.42 -24.24
CA ALA A 138 2.36 -1.77 -25.33
C ALA A 138 1.71 -0.43 -24.94
N GLN A 139 1.36 -0.25 -23.66
CA GLN A 139 0.71 0.92 -23.11
C GLN A 139 1.70 1.93 -22.51
N ALA A 140 3.01 1.62 -22.50
CA ALA A 140 4.01 2.42 -21.78
C ALA A 140 3.98 3.92 -22.15
N TYR A 141 3.72 4.25 -23.42
CA TYR A 141 3.67 5.63 -23.92
C TYR A 141 2.26 6.19 -24.06
N GLN A 142 1.22 5.42 -23.70
CA GLN A 142 -0.16 5.90 -23.72
C GLN A 142 -0.43 6.76 -22.48
N LYS A 143 -1.24 7.82 -22.64
CA LYS A 143 -1.76 8.60 -21.50
C LYS A 143 -2.56 7.70 -20.58
N THR A 144 -2.34 7.84 -19.27
CA THR A 144 -3.04 7.00 -18.29
C THR A 144 -4.54 7.22 -18.27
N SER A 145 -5.04 8.37 -18.74
CA SER A 145 -6.47 8.61 -18.94
C SER A 145 -7.14 7.68 -19.96
N LEU A 146 -6.37 7.07 -20.87
CA LEU A 146 -6.85 6.17 -21.92
C LEU A 146 -6.76 4.70 -21.52
N LEU A 147 -6.21 4.40 -20.35
CA LEU A 147 -6.05 3.04 -19.84
C LEU A 147 -7.31 2.59 -19.08
N SER A 148 -7.58 1.29 -19.09
CA SER A 148 -8.62 0.70 -18.23
C SER A 148 -8.26 0.84 -16.75
N GLY A 149 -9.24 0.71 -15.85
CA GLY A 149 -9.02 0.80 -14.40
C GLY A 149 -7.94 -0.16 -13.91
N GLY A 150 -7.97 -1.43 -14.33
CA GLY A 150 -6.95 -2.42 -13.99
C GLY A 150 -5.57 -2.09 -14.57
N GLN A 151 -5.50 -1.52 -15.78
CA GLN A 151 -4.24 -1.03 -16.34
C GLN A 151 -3.70 0.16 -15.55
N GLN A 152 -4.55 1.12 -15.19
CA GLN A 152 -4.15 2.25 -14.33
C GLN A 152 -3.62 1.77 -12.99
N GLN A 153 -4.27 0.79 -12.38
CA GLN A 153 -3.81 0.23 -11.12
C GLN A 153 -2.44 -0.44 -11.24
N ARG A 154 -2.20 -1.21 -12.33
CA ARG A 154 -0.88 -1.79 -12.60
C ARG A 154 0.20 -0.73 -12.88
N VAL A 155 -0.13 0.40 -13.49
CA VAL A 155 0.78 1.56 -13.60
C VAL A 155 1.11 2.15 -12.22
N ALA A 156 0.12 2.22 -11.32
CA ALA A 156 0.36 2.68 -9.94
C ALA A 156 1.27 1.70 -9.17
N ILE A 157 1.11 0.39 -9.37
CA ILE A 157 2.02 -0.64 -8.84
C ILE A 157 3.43 -0.43 -9.42
N ALA A 158 3.57 -0.27 -10.74
CA ALA A 158 4.85 0.01 -11.38
C ALA A 158 5.55 1.24 -10.78
N ARG A 159 4.79 2.31 -10.53
CA ARG A 159 5.31 3.52 -9.89
C ARG A 159 5.81 3.26 -8.47
N ALA A 160 5.13 2.41 -7.70
CA ALA A 160 5.59 2.04 -6.37
C ALA A 160 6.86 1.18 -6.43
N LEU A 161 6.96 0.28 -7.42
CA LEU A 161 8.07 -0.65 -7.57
C LEU A 161 9.37 -0.03 -8.09
N ILE A 162 9.31 1.13 -8.78
CA ILE A 162 10.51 1.74 -9.40
C ILE A 162 11.58 2.13 -8.37
N GLN A 163 11.22 2.23 -7.09
CA GLN A 163 12.14 2.47 -5.98
C GLN A 163 12.73 1.17 -5.41
N SER A 164 12.31 0.00 -5.89
CA SER A 164 12.67 -1.32 -5.35
C SER A 164 12.35 -1.43 -3.85
N PRO A 165 11.08 -1.20 -3.45
CA PRO A 165 10.70 -1.18 -2.04
C PRO A 165 10.73 -2.58 -1.42
N GLN A 166 11.00 -2.66 -0.12
CA GLN A 166 10.88 -3.90 0.67
C GLN A 166 9.45 -4.13 1.18
N ILE A 167 8.69 -3.06 1.30
CA ILE A 167 7.31 -3.05 1.81
C ILE A 167 6.41 -2.38 0.78
N LEU A 168 5.25 -2.98 0.49
CA LEU A 168 4.22 -2.39 -0.34
C LEU A 168 2.94 -2.21 0.50
N LEU A 169 2.53 -0.95 0.68
CA LEU A 169 1.28 -0.59 1.33
C LEU A 169 0.25 -0.28 0.26
N ALA A 170 -0.86 -1.01 0.23
CA ALA A 170 -1.90 -0.86 -0.77
C ALA A 170 -3.24 -0.45 -0.13
N ASP A 171 -3.64 0.81 -0.35
CA ASP A 171 -4.88 1.38 0.17
C ASP A 171 -6.01 1.15 -0.85
N GLU A 172 -6.81 0.10 -0.64
CA GLU A 172 -7.94 -0.31 -1.50
C GLU A 172 -7.57 -0.49 -2.98
N PRO A 173 -6.61 -1.38 -3.31
CA PRO A 173 -6.05 -1.47 -4.67
C PRO A 173 -7.03 -1.99 -5.74
N ILE A 174 -8.14 -2.59 -5.34
CA ILE A 174 -9.12 -3.22 -6.26
C ILE A 174 -10.49 -2.53 -6.26
N THR A 175 -10.67 -1.49 -5.47
CA THR A 175 -11.96 -0.79 -5.37
C THR A 175 -12.34 -0.15 -6.71
N GLY A 176 -13.57 -0.41 -7.17
CA GLY A 176 -14.10 0.14 -8.43
C GLY A 176 -13.63 -0.60 -9.70
N LEU A 177 -12.97 -1.74 -9.56
CA LEU A 177 -12.57 -2.60 -10.68
C LEU A 177 -13.61 -3.71 -10.92
N ASP A 178 -13.69 -4.18 -12.15
CA ASP A 178 -14.43 -5.41 -12.47
C ASP A 178 -13.69 -6.66 -11.93
N VAL A 179 -14.38 -7.79 -11.90
CA VAL A 179 -13.88 -9.06 -11.32
C VAL A 179 -12.55 -9.49 -11.96
N MET A 180 -12.43 -9.38 -13.29
CA MET A 180 -11.21 -9.79 -13.99
C MET A 180 -10.03 -8.86 -13.67
N ALA A 181 -10.28 -7.57 -13.61
CA ALA A 181 -9.25 -6.59 -13.23
C ALA A 181 -8.85 -6.74 -11.76
N CYS A 182 -9.81 -7.00 -10.85
CA CYS A 182 -9.52 -7.32 -9.44
C CYS A 182 -8.54 -8.49 -9.34
N LYS A 183 -8.87 -9.60 -10.01
CA LYS A 183 -8.04 -10.81 -10.02
C LYS A 183 -6.63 -10.50 -10.54
N GLN A 184 -6.50 -9.82 -11.69
CA GLN A 184 -5.20 -9.45 -12.26
C GLN A 184 -4.35 -8.60 -11.33
N VAL A 185 -4.94 -7.65 -10.60
CA VAL A 185 -4.24 -6.82 -9.61
C VAL A 185 -3.78 -7.67 -8.43
N MET A 186 -4.64 -8.51 -7.88
CA MET A 186 -4.30 -9.36 -6.74
C MET A 186 -3.26 -10.43 -7.11
N ASP A 187 -3.38 -11.06 -8.29
CA ASP A 187 -2.37 -11.99 -8.82
C ASP A 187 -1.00 -11.28 -8.96
N THR A 188 -1.00 -10.03 -9.44
CA THR A 188 0.23 -9.21 -9.51
C THR A 188 0.85 -9.00 -8.13
N LEU A 189 0.06 -8.62 -7.13
CA LEU A 189 0.55 -8.46 -5.76
C LEU A 189 1.08 -9.77 -5.19
N SER A 190 0.36 -10.88 -5.41
CA SER A 190 0.79 -12.22 -4.98
C SER A 190 2.11 -12.66 -5.63
N GLN A 191 2.31 -12.38 -6.92
CA GLN A 191 3.57 -12.65 -7.61
C GLN A 191 4.73 -11.83 -7.04
N LEU A 192 4.52 -10.53 -6.78
CA LEU A 192 5.53 -9.69 -6.16
C LEU A 192 5.93 -10.21 -4.78
N HIS A 193 4.95 -10.63 -3.97
CA HIS A 193 5.19 -11.23 -2.67
C HIS A 193 5.99 -12.53 -2.79
N SER A 194 5.51 -13.50 -3.59
CA SER A 194 6.08 -14.84 -3.66
C SER A 194 7.43 -14.89 -4.38
N GLN A 195 7.64 -14.08 -5.43
CA GLN A 195 8.85 -14.12 -6.25
C GLN A 195 9.94 -13.14 -5.79
N GLN A 196 9.54 -12.01 -5.22
CA GLN A 196 10.48 -10.96 -4.82
C GLN A 196 10.60 -10.79 -3.30
N GLY A 197 9.80 -11.53 -2.51
CA GLY A 197 9.81 -11.47 -1.04
C GLY A 197 9.32 -10.13 -0.47
N ILE A 198 8.58 -9.34 -1.25
CA ILE A 198 8.05 -8.06 -0.80
C ILE A 198 7.00 -8.29 0.28
N THR A 199 7.14 -7.59 1.41
CA THR A 199 6.10 -7.55 2.45
C THR A 199 4.93 -6.71 1.97
N ILE A 200 3.71 -7.25 2.00
CA ILE A 200 2.52 -6.55 1.51
C ILE A 200 1.53 -6.33 2.64
N VAL A 201 1.05 -5.09 2.77
CA VAL A 201 -0.08 -4.74 3.62
C VAL A 201 -1.15 -4.09 2.76
N THR A 202 -2.28 -4.76 2.60
CA THR A 202 -3.34 -4.29 1.71
C THR A 202 -4.66 -4.10 2.44
N VAL A 203 -5.32 -2.96 2.21
CA VAL A 203 -6.69 -2.75 2.65
C VAL A 203 -7.64 -3.45 1.70
N LEU A 204 -8.44 -4.34 2.23
CA LEU A 204 -9.47 -5.08 1.49
C LEU A 204 -10.83 -4.96 2.20
N HIS A 205 -11.92 -5.16 1.45
CA HIS A 205 -13.29 -5.17 1.97
C HIS A 205 -13.94 -6.54 1.85
N ASP A 206 -13.41 -7.41 0.99
CA ASP A 206 -13.92 -8.76 0.73
C ASP A 206 -13.09 -9.79 1.49
N LEU A 207 -13.78 -10.58 2.34
CA LEU A 207 -13.16 -11.63 3.15
C LEU A 207 -12.69 -12.82 2.30
N GLY A 208 -13.38 -13.09 1.18
CA GLY A 208 -13.01 -14.17 0.27
C GLY A 208 -11.68 -13.85 -0.43
N ILE A 209 -11.54 -12.63 -0.96
CA ILE A 209 -10.29 -12.16 -1.57
C ILE A 209 -9.16 -12.12 -0.52
N ALA A 210 -9.45 -11.66 0.70
CA ALA A 210 -8.46 -11.66 1.76
C ALA A 210 -7.96 -13.08 2.08
N ALA A 211 -8.88 -14.06 2.19
CA ALA A 211 -8.54 -15.45 2.47
C ALA A 211 -7.80 -16.14 1.31
N GLU A 212 -8.07 -15.73 0.06
CA GLU A 212 -7.40 -16.30 -1.13
C GLU A 212 -5.94 -15.84 -1.24
N TYR A 213 -5.63 -14.56 -0.91
CA TYR A 213 -4.34 -13.97 -1.21
C TYR A 213 -3.46 -13.69 0.01
N ALA A 214 -4.03 -13.42 1.18
CA ALA A 214 -3.28 -13.05 2.37
C ALA A 214 -3.20 -14.19 3.38
N GLN A 215 -2.03 -14.40 3.98
CA GLN A 215 -1.86 -15.41 5.03
C GLN A 215 -2.42 -14.94 6.38
N ARG A 216 -2.40 -13.63 6.64
CA ARG A 216 -2.77 -13.02 7.91
C ARG A 216 -3.69 -11.83 7.69
N ALA A 217 -4.62 -11.66 8.61
CA ALA A 217 -5.50 -10.50 8.62
C ALA A 217 -5.41 -9.75 9.95
N ILE A 218 -5.44 -8.43 9.84
CA ILE A 218 -5.63 -7.52 10.96
C ILE A 218 -6.97 -6.82 10.74
N VAL A 219 -7.92 -7.02 11.65
CA VAL A 219 -9.24 -6.39 11.57
C VAL A 219 -9.29 -5.19 12.51
N LEU A 220 -9.67 -4.05 11.94
CA LEU A 220 -9.88 -2.82 12.71
C LEU A 220 -11.37 -2.57 12.91
N ASP A 221 -11.74 -2.19 14.13
CA ASP A 221 -13.03 -1.60 14.47
C ASP A 221 -12.83 -0.38 15.36
N ALA A 222 -13.52 0.71 15.03
CA ALA A 222 -13.48 1.96 15.78
C ALA A 222 -12.07 2.44 16.18
N GLY A 223 -11.08 2.21 15.31
CA GLY A 223 -9.67 2.60 15.52
C GLY A 223 -8.89 1.68 16.44
N ARG A 224 -9.37 0.46 16.69
CA ARG A 224 -8.69 -0.56 17.49
C ARG A 224 -8.51 -1.85 16.69
N VAL A 225 -7.49 -2.63 17.03
CA VAL A 225 -7.35 -4.00 16.53
C VAL A 225 -8.30 -4.88 17.30
N VAL A 226 -9.24 -5.54 16.59
CA VAL A 226 -10.18 -6.50 17.17
C VAL A 226 -9.86 -7.94 16.79
N TYR A 227 -9.03 -8.14 15.77
CA TYR A 227 -8.51 -9.43 15.37
C TYR A 227 -7.11 -9.26 14.76
N ASP A 228 -6.24 -10.19 15.04
CA ASP A 228 -4.92 -10.31 14.43
C ASP A 228 -4.54 -11.79 14.37
N GLY A 229 -4.57 -12.38 13.19
CA GLY A 229 -4.37 -13.82 13.03
C GLY A 229 -4.52 -14.32 11.60
N VAL A 230 -4.57 -15.64 11.42
CA VAL A 230 -4.63 -16.32 10.11
C VAL A 230 -5.94 -16.02 9.40
N CYS A 231 -5.88 -15.73 8.10
CA CYS A 231 -7.05 -15.38 7.29
C CYS A 231 -8.12 -16.48 7.22
N GLU A 232 -7.71 -17.76 7.20
CA GLU A 232 -8.64 -18.90 7.12
C GLU A 232 -9.66 -18.94 8.27
N ASN A 233 -9.29 -18.43 9.43
CA ASN A 233 -10.14 -18.41 10.62
C ASN A 233 -11.16 -17.26 10.64
N LEU A 234 -11.02 -16.27 9.74
CA LEU A 234 -11.89 -15.10 9.69
C LEU A 234 -13.35 -15.44 9.38
N GLN A 235 -13.60 -16.34 8.43
CA GLN A 235 -14.96 -16.70 8.03
C GLN A 235 -15.74 -17.33 9.20
N ALA A 236 -15.08 -18.15 10.02
CA ALA A 236 -15.72 -18.78 11.18
C ALA A 236 -16.06 -17.76 12.29
N GLN A 237 -15.22 -16.76 12.51
CA GLN A 237 -15.41 -15.76 13.57
C GLN A 237 -16.38 -14.63 13.19
N PHE A 238 -16.43 -14.23 11.89
CA PHE A 238 -17.27 -13.12 11.45
C PHE A 238 -18.57 -13.54 10.75
N SER A 239 -18.80 -14.83 10.49
CA SER A 239 -20.10 -15.34 10.01
C SER A 239 -21.24 -15.12 11.00
N GLY A 240 -20.93 -14.94 12.29
CA GLY A 240 -21.88 -14.64 13.34
C GLY A 240 -22.24 -13.15 13.52
N MET A 241 -21.57 -12.22 12.82
CA MET A 241 -21.80 -10.77 12.95
C MET A 241 -22.69 -10.18 11.84
N ARG A 242 -23.24 -10.99 10.95
CA ARG A 242 -24.30 -10.61 10.02
C ARG A 242 -25.65 -10.91 10.64
N GLY A 243 -26.06 -10.09 11.57
CA GLY A 243 -27.39 -10.05 12.17
C GLY A 243 -27.85 -8.62 12.28
#